data_e41746202ec0ab6a64eef43c6c70f2d2
#
_entry.id   e41746202ec0ab6a64eef43c6c70f2d2
#
_cell.length_a   1.000
_cell.length_b   1.000
_cell.length_c   1.000
_cell.angle_alpha   90.00
_cell.angle_beta   90.00
_cell.angle_gamma   90.00
#
_symmetry.space_group_name_H-M   'P 1'
#
loop_
_entity.id
_entity.type
_entity.pdbx_description
1 polymer ?
#
loop_
_entity_poly.entity_id
_entity_poly.type
_entity_poly.pdbx_seq_one_letter_code
_entity_poly.pdbx_strand_id
1 'polypeptide(L)'
;KRGRGGSSGGKFRISLALPVGAVINCADNTGAKNLYIIAVNGIKGRLNRMPAAGSGDMVVATVKKGKPELRKKVMPAVVIRQRKAIRRKDGVFIFFEDNAGVIVNVKGEMKGSAITGPVAKECADLWPRIASNAGSIS
;
A
#
# COMPACT_ATOMS: atom_id res chain seq x y z
N LYS A 1 15.18 -1.37 4.66
CA LYS A 1 15.64 -1.29 4.30
C LYS A 1 16.00 -1.82 3.17
N ARG A 2 16.34 -2.63 3.01
CA ARG A 2 16.68 -3.14 2.10
C ARG A 2 15.68 -3.43 1.31
N GLY A 3 15.29 -3.85 0.55
CA GLY A 3 14.19 -4.07 -0.18
C GLY A 3 13.62 -2.95 -0.84
N ARG A 4 14.03 -1.76 -0.59
CA ARG A 4 13.44 -0.74 -1.11
C ARG A 4 13.97 -0.36 -2.36
N GLY A 5 14.40 -0.95 -3.21
CA GLY A 5 14.79 -0.57 -4.44
C GLY A 5 15.58 0.59 -4.49
N GLY A 6 16.15 0.80 -3.60
CA GLY A 6 16.99 1.71 -3.58
C GLY A 6 16.67 3.00 -3.59
N SER A 7 16.24 3.60 -3.21
CA SER A 7 16.27 4.77 -3.22
C SER A 7 15.62 5.63 -2.78
N SER A 8 15.09 5.79 -2.40
CA SER A 8 14.45 6.69 -2.10
C SER A 8 14.37 7.27 -1.00
N GLY A 9 14.16 8.11 -0.59
CA GLY A 9 14.13 8.81 0.56
C GLY A 9 13.11 8.41 1.52
N GLY A 10 12.88 9.20 2.51
CA GLY A 10 11.88 8.92 3.48
C GLY A 10 10.54 9.45 3.08
N LYS A 11 9.61 9.24 3.97
CA LYS A 11 8.24 9.70 3.80
C LYS A 11 7.91 10.55 5.01
N PHE A 12 7.29 11.70 4.79
CA PHE A 12 6.84 12.50 5.91
C PHE A 12 5.73 11.76 6.65
N ARG A 13 5.57 12.07 7.92
CA ARG A 13 4.55 11.41 8.71
C ARG A 13 3.18 11.76 8.16
N ILE A 14 2.36 10.74 7.98
CA ILE A 14 0.97 10.93 7.56
C ILE A 14 0.08 10.21 8.55
N SER A 15 -1.20 10.53 8.52
CA SER A 15 -2.17 9.82 9.34
C SER A 15 -2.34 8.42 8.80
N LEU A 16 -2.34 7.44 9.70
CA LEU A 16 -2.44 6.04 9.30
C LEU A 16 -3.91 5.61 9.34
N ALA A 17 -4.35 4.95 8.31
CA ALA A 17 -5.76 4.61 8.18
C ALA A 17 -6.07 3.13 8.25
N LEU A 18 -5.07 2.27 8.11
CA LEU A 18 -5.33 0.86 7.86
C LEU A 18 -4.65 0.01 8.92
N PRO A 19 -5.32 -0.25 10.04
CA PRO A 19 -4.75 -1.16 11.04
C PRO A 19 -4.77 -2.59 10.55
N VAL A 20 -4.06 -3.45 11.25
CA VAL A 20 -4.10 -4.88 10.99
C VAL A 20 -5.55 -5.35 11.10
N GLY A 21 -5.97 -6.17 10.14
CA GLY A 21 -7.35 -6.62 10.05
C GLY A 21 -8.16 -5.85 9.03
N ALA A 22 -7.63 -4.75 8.50
CA ALA A 22 -8.37 -3.99 7.49
C ALA A 22 -8.42 -4.76 6.17
N VAL A 23 -9.53 -4.62 5.47
CA VAL A 23 -9.68 -5.18 4.13
C VAL A 23 -9.68 -4.01 3.16
N ILE A 24 -8.81 -4.06 2.17
CA ILE A 24 -8.70 -2.98 1.20
C ILE A 24 -8.86 -3.54 -0.21
N ASN A 25 -9.13 -2.68 -1.15
CA ASN A 25 -9.26 -3.10 -2.54
C ASN A 25 -7.89 -3.42 -3.13
N CYS A 26 -7.84 -4.39 -4.03
CA CYS A 26 -6.62 -4.63 -4.77
C CYS A 26 -6.76 -3.92 -6.11
N ALA A 27 -5.87 -3.01 -6.38
CA ALA A 27 -5.99 -2.12 -7.52
C ALA A 27 -5.17 -2.56 -8.73
N ASP A 28 -4.53 -3.71 -8.67
CA ASP A 28 -3.73 -4.16 -9.79
C ASP A 28 -4.49 -5.21 -10.61
N ASN A 29 -3.84 -5.72 -11.66
CA ASN A 29 -4.48 -6.66 -12.54
C ASN A 29 -4.04 -8.11 -12.32
N THR A 30 -3.65 -8.45 -11.11
CA THR A 30 -3.21 -9.82 -10.81
C THR A 30 -4.36 -10.80 -10.66
N GLY A 31 -5.57 -10.31 -10.50
CA GLY A 31 -6.74 -11.19 -10.30
C GLY A 31 -7.27 -11.16 -8.87
N ALA A 32 -6.61 -10.52 -7.96
CA ALA A 32 -7.12 -10.36 -6.61
C ALA A 32 -8.12 -9.21 -6.59
N LYS A 33 -9.17 -9.34 -5.77
CA LYS A 33 -10.14 -8.28 -5.64
C LYS A 33 -9.95 -7.48 -4.37
N ASN A 34 -9.52 -8.12 -3.31
CA ASN A 34 -9.21 -7.38 -2.09
C ASN A 34 -8.02 -8.00 -1.38
N LEU A 35 -7.53 -7.28 -0.40
CA LEU A 35 -6.39 -7.69 0.42
C LEU A 35 -6.74 -7.51 1.88
N TYR A 36 -6.38 -8.48 2.70
CA TYR A 36 -6.58 -8.43 4.13
C TYR A 36 -5.22 -8.23 4.79
N ILE A 37 -5.04 -7.16 5.53
CA ILE A 37 -3.74 -6.80 6.11
C ILE A 37 -3.52 -7.61 7.38
N ILE A 38 -2.41 -8.33 7.45
CA ILE A 38 -2.06 -9.09 8.63
C ILE A 38 -0.88 -8.52 9.39
N ALA A 39 -0.02 -7.76 8.76
CA ALA A 39 1.10 -7.14 9.44
C ALA A 39 1.57 -5.93 8.65
N VAL A 40 2.21 -4.99 9.32
CA VAL A 40 2.78 -3.81 8.67
C VAL A 40 4.29 -3.85 8.88
N ASN A 41 5.04 -3.75 7.78
CA ASN A 41 6.48 -3.82 7.87
C ASN A 41 7.04 -2.58 8.57
N GLY A 42 8.05 -2.79 9.37
CA GLY A 42 8.73 -1.68 10.02
C GLY A 42 8.11 -1.20 11.32
N ILE A 43 7.01 -1.77 11.74
CA ILE A 43 6.37 -1.35 12.98
C ILE A 43 6.99 -2.13 14.13
N LYS A 44 7.49 -1.41 15.09
CA LYS A 44 8.07 -2.04 16.29
C LYS A 44 7.05 -2.21 17.40
N GLY A 45 5.99 -1.43 17.34
CA GLY A 45 4.90 -1.64 18.25
C GLY A 45 5.02 -0.98 19.59
N ARG A 46 3.92 -0.99 20.28
CA ARG A 46 3.82 -0.51 21.63
C ARG A 46 2.65 -1.24 22.27
N LEU A 47 2.71 -1.44 23.56
CA LEU A 47 1.64 -2.15 24.27
C LEU A 47 0.29 -1.52 23.97
N ASN A 48 -0.67 -2.36 23.62
CA ASN A 48 -2.05 -1.97 23.33
C ASN A 48 -2.22 -1.11 22.07
N ARG A 49 -1.20 -0.99 21.25
CA ARG A 49 -1.34 -0.24 19.99
C ARG A 49 -1.23 -1.22 18.83
N MET A 50 -2.28 -1.26 18.00
CA MET A 50 -2.24 -2.11 16.82
C MET A 50 -1.37 -1.49 15.75
N PRO A 51 -0.59 -2.29 15.03
CA PRO A 51 0.12 -1.76 13.87
C PRO A 51 -0.88 -1.23 12.84
N ALA A 52 -0.52 -0.16 12.19
CA ALA A 52 -1.38 0.44 11.17
C ALA A 52 -0.52 0.94 10.01
N ALA A 53 -1.13 1.02 8.84
CA ALA A 53 -0.47 1.44 7.62
C ALA A 53 -1.16 2.64 7.02
N GLY A 54 -0.41 3.40 6.23
CA GLY A 54 -0.96 4.47 5.42
C GLY A 54 -0.40 4.35 4.01
N SER A 55 -0.71 5.33 3.17
CA SER A 55 -0.25 5.32 1.79
C SER A 55 1.27 5.28 1.73
N GLY A 56 1.80 4.37 0.92
CA GLY A 56 3.24 4.20 0.78
C GLY A 56 3.85 3.16 1.68
N ASP A 57 3.10 2.62 2.63
CA ASP A 57 3.63 1.60 3.53
C ASP A 57 3.53 0.22 2.91
N MET A 58 4.54 -0.61 3.14
CA MET A 58 4.51 -2.02 2.73
C MET A 58 3.90 -2.84 3.86
N VAL A 59 2.97 -3.70 3.51
CA VAL A 59 2.27 -4.55 4.47
C VAL A 59 2.37 -5.99 4.02
N VAL A 60 2.06 -6.90 4.93
CA VAL A 60 1.89 -8.31 4.61
C VAL A 60 0.39 -8.56 4.56
N ALA A 61 -0.08 -9.13 3.48
CA ALA A 61 -1.51 -9.28 3.26
C ALA A 61 -1.85 -10.63 2.65
N THR A 62 -3.12 -11.02 2.78
CA THR A 62 -3.66 -12.18 2.09
C THR A 62 -4.83 -11.73 1.24
N VAL A 63 -5.13 -12.52 0.21
CA VAL A 63 -6.27 -12.24 -0.66
C VAL A 63 -7.48 -12.97 -0.13
N LYS A 64 -8.56 -12.25 0.14
CA LYS A 64 -9.81 -12.86 0.59
C LYS A 64 -10.77 -13.14 -0.55
N LYS A 65 -10.77 -12.33 -1.59
CA LYS A 65 -11.56 -12.56 -2.79
C LYS A 65 -10.66 -12.41 -4.00
N GLY A 66 -10.79 -13.30 -4.94
CA GLY A 66 -9.99 -13.25 -6.14
C GLY A 66 -9.74 -14.66 -6.66
N LYS A 67 -8.74 -14.80 -7.49
CA LYS A 67 -8.43 -16.11 -8.08
C LYS A 67 -8.03 -17.10 -6.99
N PRO A 68 -8.45 -18.36 -7.10
CA PRO A 68 -8.13 -19.35 -6.06
C PRO A 68 -6.64 -19.52 -5.80
N GLU A 69 -5.80 -19.39 -6.81
CA GLU A 69 -4.37 -19.57 -6.61
C GLU A 69 -3.76 -18.44 -5.79
N LEU A 70 -4.42 -17.30 -5.68
CA LEU A 70 -3.94 -16.19 -4.86
C LEU A 70 -4.47 -16.25 -3.44
N ARG A 71 -5.59 -16.92 -3.23
CA ARG A 71 -6.28 -16.78 -1.95
C ARG A 71 -5.66 -17.49 -0.77
N LYS A 72 -4.75 -18.36 -0.98
CA LYS A 72 -4.17 -19.14 0.11
C LYS A 72 -2.73 -18.74 0.39
N LYS A 73 -2.31 -17.58 -0.07
CA LYS A 73 -0.93 -17.17 0.09
C LYS A 73 -0.82 -15.88 0.87
N VAL A 74 0.27 -15.74 1.59
CA VAL A 74 0.65 -14.50 2.24
C VAL A 74 1.63 -13.78 1.33
N MET A 75 1.35 -12.53 1.04
CA MET A 75 2.13 -11.78 0.06
C MET A 75 2.37 -10.37 0.56
N PRO A 76 3.52 -9.76 0.22
CA PRO A 76 3.69 -8.35 0.50
C PRO A 76 2.84 -7.50 -0.43
N ALA A 77 2.42 -6.37 0.05
CA ALA A 77 1.64 -5.41 -0.72
C ALA A 77 2.00 -4.00 -0.28
N VAL A 78 1.73 -3.03 -1.12
CA VAL A 78 1.97 -1.63 -0.78
C VAL A 78 0.64 -0.90 -0.88
N VAL A 79 0.33 -0.09 0.13
CA VAL A 79 -0.89 0.71 0.13
C VAL A 79 -0.70 1.90 -0.79
N ILE A 80 -1.58 2.06 -1.76
CA ILE A 80 -1.46 3.15 -2.74
C ILE A 80 -2.47 4.26 -2.50
N ARG A 81 -3.57 4.00 -1.81
CA ARG A 81 -4.59 5.00 -1.52
C ARG A 81 -5.17 4.77 -0.14
N GLN A 82 -5.55 5.84 0.53
CA GLN A 82 -6.29 5.71 1.78
C GLN A 82 -7.39 6.74 1.85
N ARG A 83 -8.48 6.39 2.50
CA ARG A 83 -9.60 7.32 2.67
C ARG A 83 -9.32 8.38 3.72
N LYS A 84 -8.50 8.07 4.71
CA LYS A 84 -8.16 9.03 5.74
C LYS A 84 -7.38 10.19 5.13
N ALA A 85 -7.72 11.42 5.48
CA ALA A 85 -7.05 12.58 4.92
C ALA A 85 -5.57 12.61 5.30
N ILE A 86 -4.75 13.00 4.36
CA ILE A 86 -3.32 13.18 4.53
C ILE A 86 -3.04 14.67 4.46
N ARG A 87 -2.35 15.20 5.48
CA ARG A 87 -1.92 16.58 5.40
C ARG A 87 -0.53 16.63 4.78
N ARG A 88 -0.41 17.37 3.69
CA ARG A 88 0.87 17.54 3.02
C ARG A 88 1.61 18.75 3.59
N LYS A 89 2.91 18.84 3.29
CA LYS A 89 3.73 19.91 3.84
C LYS A 89 3.21 21.30 3.49
N ASP A 90 2.62 21.44 2.33
CA ASP A 90 2.11 22.76 1.90
C ASP A 90 0.75 23.09 2.52
N GLY A 91 0.26 22.25 3.42
CA GLY A 91 -1.00 22.51 4.08
C GLY A 91 -2.22 21.96 3.36
N VAL A 92 -2.04 21.39 2.19
CA VAL A 92 -3.15 20.80 1.46
C VAL A 92 -3.49 19.44 2.06
N PHE A 93 -4.79 19.16 2.25
CA PHE A 93 -5.25 17.86 2.69
C PHE A 93 -5.76 17.11 1.47
N ILE A 94 -5.46 15.83 1.40
CA ILE A 94 -5.90 15.00 0.30
C ILE A 94 -6.42 13.68 0.84
N PHE A 95 -7.47 13.15 0.23
CA PHE A 95 -7.97 11.83 0.57
C PHE A 95 -8.51 11.18 -0.71
N PHE A 96 -8.68 9.88 -0.64
CA PHE A 96 -9.15 9.11 -1.79
C PHE A 96 -10.49 8.47 -1.44
N GLU A 97 -11.22 8.04 -2.44
CA GLU A 97 -12.55 7.48 -2.23
C GLU A 97 -12.50 6.10 -1.58
N ASP A 98 -11.40 5.40 -1.71
CA ASP A 98 -11.28 4.05 -1.15
C ASP A 98 -9.90 3.83 -0.58
N ASN A 99 -9.75 2.70 0.10
CA ASN A 99 -8.44 2.22 0.52
C ASN A 99 -8.04 1.15 -0.47
N ALA A 100 -6.85 1.23 -1.02
CA ALA A 100 -6.40 0.27 -2.02
C ALA A 100 -4.91 0.01 -1.92
N GLY A 101 -4.52 -1.17 -2.38
CA GLY A 101 -3.13 -1.55 -2.42
C GLY A 101 -2.84 -2.40 -3.64
N VAL A 102 -1.57 -2.67 -3.87
CA VAL A 102 -1.14 -3.52 -4.98
C VAL A 102 -0.19 -4.58 -4.42
N ILE A 103 -0.19 -5.74 -5.06
CA ILE A 103 0.67 -6.84 -4.64
C ILE A 103 2.06 -6.63 -5.22
N VAL A 104 3.07 -6.77 -4.38
CA VAL A 104 4.46 -6.59 -4.78
C VAL A 104 5.29 -7.75 -4.26
N ASN A 105 6.56 -7.79 -4.64
CA ASN A 105 7.51 -8.72 -4.02
C ASN A 105 8.31 -7.95 -2.98
N VAL A 106 9.25 -8.62 -2.32
CA VAL A 106 10.00 -7.98 -1.24
C VAL A 106 10.88 -6.85 -1.74
N LYS A 107 11.16 -6.81 -3.02
CA LYS A 107 11.96 -5.71 -3.61
C LYS A 107 11.11 -4.51 -3.96
N GLY A 108 9.82 -4.59 -3.82
CA GLY A 108 8.93 -3.49 -4.18
C GLY A 108 8.49 -3.49 -5.63
N GLU A 109 8.76 -4.56 -6.36
CA GLU A 109 8.35 -4.67 -7.76
C GLU A 109 6.95 -5.26 -7.81
N MET A 110 6.10 -4.71 -8.67
CA MET A 110 4.73 -5.17 -8.77
C MET A 110 4.64 -6.54 -9.40
N LYS A 111 3.72 -7.35 -8.89
CA LYS A 111 3.39 -8.60 -9.53
C LYS A 111 2.55 -8.35 -10.78
N GLY A 112 1.67 -7.39 -10.75
CA GLY A 112 0.86 -7.03 -11.91
C GLY A 112 1.55 -6.01 -12.80
N SER A 113 0.87 -5.63 -13.87
CA SER A 113 1.44 -4.69 -14.83
C SER A 113 0.67 -3.39 -14.93
N ALA A 114 -0.45 -3.27 -14.27
CA ALA A 114 -1.27 -2.06 -14.37
C ALA A 114 -1.96 -1.78 -13.05
N ILE A 115 -2.27 -0.52 -12.81
CA ILE A 115 -2.95 -0.10 -11.60
C ILE A 115 -4.24 0.62 -12.00
N THR A 116 -5.33 0.27 -11.35
CA THR A 116 -6.61 0.92 -11.57
C THR A 116 -6.75 2.09 -10.62
N GLY A 117 -7.04 3.25 -11.16
CA GLY A 117 -7.27 4.45 -10.37
C GLY A 117 -5.99 5.18 -9.99
N PRO A 118 -6.10 6.24 -9.21
CA PRO A 118 -4.93 7.06 -8.88
C PRO A 118 -4.05 6.41 -7.81
N VAL A 119 -2.81 6.85 -7.75
CA VAL A 119 -1.85 6.44 -6.74
C VAL A 119 -1.44 7.69 -5.97
N ALA A 120 -1.36 7.59 -4.66
CA ALA A 120 -0.94 8.72 -3.85
C ALA A 120 0.51 9.07 -4.15
N LYS A 121 0.81 10.35 -4.16
CA LYS A 121 2.17 10.80 -4.42
C LYS A 121 3.15 10.25 -3.39
N GLU A 122 2.72 10.13 -2.15
CA GLU A 122 3.57 9.56 -1.09
C GLU A 122 4.01 8.14 -1.42
N CYS A 123 3.14 7.36 -2.05
CA CYS A 123 3.49 6.03 -2.46
C CYS A 123 4.40 6.05 -3.69
N ALA A 124 4.10 6.87 -4.66
CA ALA A 124 4.87 6.92 -5.89
C ALA A 124 6.31 7.36 -5.65
N ASP A 125 6.51 8.27 -4.72
CA ASP A 125 7.86 8.75 -4.41
C ASP A 125 8.74 7.67 -3.81
N LEU A 126 8.16 6.75 -3.07
CA LEU A 126 8.93 5.69 -2.41
C LEU A 126 9.13 4.45 -3.28
N TRP A 127 8.21 4.20 -4.20
CA TRP A 127 8.19 2.95 -4.95
C TRP A 127 8.22 3.22 -6.46
N PRO A 128 9.41 3.35 -7.05
CA PRO A 128 9.50 3.71 -8.47
C PRO A 128 8.80 2.75 -9.42
N ARG A 129 8.78 1.46 -9.08
CA ARG A 129 8.11 0.50 -9.96
C ARG A 129 6.60 0.68 -9.94
N ILE A 130 6.06 1.06 -8.79
CA ILE A 130 4.64 1.37 -8.69
C ILE A 130 4.35 2.66 -9.46
N ALA A 131 5.21 3.65 -9.33
CA ALA A 131 5.03 4.91 -10.03
C ALA A 131 5.03 4.72 -11.55
N SER A 132 5.89 3.85 -12.06
CA SER A 132 5.95 3.64 -13.50
C SER A 132 4.72 2.94 -14.06
N ASN A 133 3.99 2.20 -13.22
CA ASN A 133 2.78 1.53 -13.67
C ASN A 133 1.52 2.31 -13.34
N ALA A 134 1.64 3.44 -12.67
CA ALA A 134 0.49 4.21 -12.28
C ALA A 134 -0.03 5.01 -13.47
N GLY A 135 -1.33 5.01 -13.67
CA GLY A 135 -1.91 5.83 -14.73
C GLY A 135 -2.11 7.27 -14.31
N SER A 136 -2.17 7.51 -13.01
CA SER A 136 -2.40 8.86 -12.48
C SER A 136 -1.80 8.94 -11.09
N ILE A 137 -1.12 10.01 -10.78
CA ILE A 137 -0.51 10.21 -9.47
C ILE A 137 -1.07 11.52 -8.90
N SER A 138 -1.62 11.44 -7.70
CA SER A 138 -2.25 12.61 -7.06
C SER A 138 -1.57 13.07 -5.79
#